data_0f7aa60a7962e127654f1042e3b8e206
#
_entry.id   0f7aa60a7962e127654f1042e3b8e206
#
_cell.length_a   1.000
_cell.length_b   1.000
_cell.length_c   1.000
_cell.angle_alpha   90.00
_cell.angle_beta   90.00
_cell.angle_gamma   90.00
#
_symmetry.space_group_name_H-M   'P 1'
#
loop_
_entity.id
_entity.type
_entity.pdbx_description
1 polymer ?
#
loop_
_entity_poly.entity_id
_entity_poly.type
_entity_poly.pdbx_seq_one_letter_code
_entity_poly.pdbx_strand_id
1 'polypeptide(L)'
;PEFVGFMNSAANFLDAAYRTPMPRMARADILGEGLPLASLALKLRRLGRKDLFRVIRSLSMSVQELTDDWFEAEPLKAAIGALAVHGVTLGAYSAGTGYTLIHNWLNRGGLAHRKIANGASITDALVAALQASGGELRTSAAVTQILVDRQQASGVRLASGEEIVAKQVVSAADPRHTLLG
;
A
#
# COMPACT_ATOMS: atom_id res chain seq x y z
N PRO A 1 7.80 14.94 -22.16
CA PRO A 1 6.78 13.97 -22.58
C PRO A 1 7.17 12.52 -22.30
N GLU A 2 8.41 12.11 -22.66
CA GLU A 2 8.88 10.72 -22.50
C GLU A 2 8.93 10.25 -21.05
N PHE A 3 9.47 11.04 -20.12
CA PHE A 3 9.49 10.72 -18.69
C PHE A 3 8.09 10.46 -18.13
N VAL A 4 7.13 11.33 -18.44
CA VAL A 4 5.73 11.17 -18.00
C VAL A 4 5.12 9.90 -18.59
N GLY A 5 5.39 9.58 -19.85
CA GLY A 5 4.96 8.34 -20.48
C GLY A 5 5.51 7.10 -19.78
N PHE A 6 6.82 7.11 -19.48
CA PHE A 6 7.48 6.06 -18.70
C PHE A 6 6.87 5.91 -17.30
N MET A 7 6.71 7.02 -16.57
CA MET A 7 6.14 7.00 -15.21
C MET A 7 4.71 6.48 -15.18
N ASN A 8 3.88 6.86 -16.16
CA ASN A 8 2.52 6.33 -16.27
C ASN A 8 2.52 4.83 -16.56
N SER A 9 3.39 4.36 -17.44
CA SER A 9 3.51 2.93 -17.76
C SER A 9 3.99 2.11 -16.56
N ALA A 10 5.00 2.61 -15.83
CA ALA A 10 5.53 2.00 -14.62
C ALA A 10 4.48 1.97 -13.50
N ALA A 11 3.75 3.07 -13.30
CA ALA A 11 2.68 3.16 -12.31
C ALA A 11 1.52 2.21 -12.62
N ASN A 12 1.10 2.11 -13.88
CA ASN A 12 0.06 1.17 -14.31
C ASN A 12 0.47 -0.30 -14.10
N PHE A 13 1.74 -0.62 -14.34
CA PHE A 13 2.29 -1.93 -14.03
C PHE A 13 2.27 -2.20 -12.52
N LEU A 14 2.69 -1.23 -11.70
CA LEU A 14 2.72 -1.34 -10.25
C LEU A 14 1.30 -1.50 -9.67
N ASP A 15 0.30 -0.76 -10.18
CA ASP A 15 -1.11 -0.96 -9.81
C ASP A 15 -1.59 -2.39 -10.11
N ALA A 16 -1.24 -2.91 -11.29
CA ALA A 16 -1.57 -4.28 -11.64
C ALA A 16 -0.88 -5.30 -10.72
N ALA A 17 0.38 -5.04 -10.33
CA ALA A 17 1.11 -5.88 -9.40
C ALA A 17 0.46 -5.89 -8.01
N TYR A 18 0.04 -4.73 -7.49
CA TYR A 18 -0.65 -4.63 -6.20
C TYR A 18 -2.01 -5.35 -6.17
N ARG A 19 -2.69 -5.41 -7.30
CA ARG A 19 -3.98 -6.12 -7.43
C ARG A 19 -3.83 -7.61 -7.67
N THR A 20 -2.60 -8.08 -7.92
CA THR A 20 -2.34 -9.50 -8.17
C THR A 20 -2.10 -10.22 -6.84
N PRO A 21 -2.90 -11.23 -6.49
CA PRO A 21 -2.70 -11.99 -5.26
C PRO A 21 -1.30 -12.64 -5.25
N MET A 22 -0.63 -12.56 -4.09
CA MET A 22 0.65 -13.26 -3.90
C MET A 22 0.42 -14.77 -3.89
N PRO A 23 1.22 -15.54 -4.63
CA PRO A 23 1.10 -17.01 -4.66
C PRO A 23 1.44 -17.60 -3.28
N ARG A 24 0.68 -18.61 -2.87
CA ARG A 24 0.94 -19.35 -1.64
C ARG A 24 2.03 -20.36 -1.88
N MET A 25 3.24 -20.11 -1.40
CA MET A 25 4.39 -21.00 -1.62
C MET A 25 4.17 -22.47 -1.18
N ALA A 26 3.31 -22.72 -0.19
CA ALA A 26 3.07 -24.05 0.37
C ALA A 26 2.06 -24.90 -0.41
N ARG A 27 1.25 -24.30 -1.29
CA ARG A 27 0.21 -25.01 -2.09
C ARG A 27 0.03 -24.23 -3.39
N ALA A 28 1.03 -24.28 -4.27
CA ALA A 28 0.93 -23.63 -5.59
C ALA A 28 -0.16 -24.31 -6.43
N ASP A 29 -1.34 -23.72 -6.45
CA ASP A 29 -2.36 -24.04 -7.43
C ASP A 29 -1.99 -23.35 -8.74
N ILE A 30 -1.42 -24.13 -9.67
CA ILE A 30 -0.93 -23.64 -10.97
C ILE A 30 -2.05 -22.97 -11.77
N LEU A 31 -3.29 -23.44 -11.64
CA LEU A 31 -4.43 -22.88 -12.39
C LEU A 31 -5.02 -21.65 -11.70
N GLY A 32 -5.18 -21.67 -10.37
CA GLY A 32 -5.75 -20.54 -9.63
C GLY A 32 -4.78 -19.37 -9.42
N GLU A 33 -3.50 -19.68 -9.15
CA GLU A 33 -2.50 -18.67 -8.83
C GLU A 33 -1.57 -18.36 -10.01
N GLY A 34 -1.35 -19.30 -10.93
CA GLY A 34 -0.49 -19.14 -12.08
C GLY A 34 -1.05 -18.20 -13.15
N LEU A 35 -2.36 -18.20 -13.39
CA LEU A 35 -3.00 -17.32 -14.39
C LEU A 35 -2.88 -15.82 -14.06
N PRO A 36 -3.12 -15.36 -12.82
CA PRO A 36 -2.89 -13.97 -12.45
C PRO A 36 -1.43 -13.55 -12.64
N LEU A 37 -0.46 -14.38 -12.25
CA LEU A 37 0.97 -14.12 -12.43
C LEU A 37 1.36 -14.09 -13.91
N ALA A 38 0.84 -15.01 -14.73
CA ALA A 38 1.07 -15.01 -16.17
C ALA A 38 0.50 -13.75 -16.83
N SER A 39 -0.66 -13.27 -16.38
CA SER A 39 -1.24 -12.01 -16.86
C SER A 39 -0.38 -10.80 -16.51
N LEU A 40 0.20 -10.76 -15.29
CA LEU A 40 1.13 -9.73 -14.85
C LEU A 40 2.43 -9.77 -15.65
N ALA A 41 3.00 -10.96 -15.86
CA ALA A 41 4.18 -11.14 -16.70
C ALA A 41 3.94 -10.69 -18.15
N LEU A 42 2.75 -10.97 -18.70
CA LEU A 42 2.38 -10.50 -20.03
C LEU A 42 2.23 -8.98 -20.10
N LYS A 43 1.65 -8.34 -19.07
CA LYS A 43 1.58 -6.87 -18.97
C LYS A 43 3.00 -6.28 -18.93
N LEU A 44 3.90 -6.84 -18.13
CA LEU A 44 5.28 -6.41 -18.04
C LEU A 44 6.00 -6.57 -19.40
N ARG A 45 5.80 -7.70 -20.08
CA ARG A 45 6.35 -7.93 -21.42
C ARG A 45 5.83 -6.94 -22.47
N ARG A 46 4.55 -6.51 -22.36
CA ARG A 46 3.93 -5.53 -23.27
C ARG A 46 4.49 -4.12 -23.13
N LEU A 47 5.20 -3.78 -22.05
CA LEU A 47 5.94 -2.51 -21.94
C LEU A 47 7.04 -2.38 -22.99
N GLY A 48 7.44 -3.49 -23.62
CA GLY A 48 8.58 -3.54 -24.51
C GLY A 48 9.90 -3.68 -23.75
N ARG A 49 10.93 -4.13 -24.47
CA ARG A 49 12.23 -4.45 -23.85
C ARG A 49 12.87 -3.26 -23.14
N LYS A 50 12.79 -2.07 -23.74
CA LYS A 50 13.39 -0.84 -23.18
C LYS A 50 12.76 -0.44 -21.85
N ASP A 51 11.44 -0.32 -21.82
CA ASP A 51 10.72 0.12 -20.62
C ASP A 51 10.65 -0.96 -19.54
N LEU A 52 10.64 -2.23 -19.91
CA LEU A 52 10.80 -3.36 -19.00
C LEU A 52 12.10 -3.24 -18.17
N PHE A 53 13.24 -3.05 -18.85
CA PHE A 53 14.52 -2.89 -18.15
C PHE A 53 14.57 -1.62 -17.30
N ARG A 54 14.00 -0.52 -17.78
CA ARG A 54 13.89 0.73 -17.01
C ARG A 54 13.06 0.56 -15.74
N VAL A 55 11.92 -0.10 -15.82
CA VAL A 55 11.07 -0.37 -14.64
C VAL A 55 11.82 -1.23 -13.64
N ILE A 56 12.40 -2.37 -14.07
CA ILE A 56 13.14 -3.26 -13.15
C ILE A 56 14.30 -2.52 -12.49
N ARG A 57 15.07 -1.73 -13.24
CA ARG A 57 16.18 -0.93 -12.71
C ARG A 57 15.66 0.11 -11.72
N SER A 58 14.57 0.81 -12.04
CA SER A 58 14.00 1.87 -11.19
C SER A 58 13.52 1.36 -9.83
N LEU A 59 13.18 0.07 -9.70
CA LEU A 59 12.73 -0.49 -8.42
C LEU A 59 13.85 -0.52 -7.36
N SER A 60 15.10 -0.65 -7.78
CA SER A 60 16.25 -0.78 -6.87
C SER A 60 17.12 0.47 -6.79
N MET A 61 17.09 1.35 -7.79
CA MET A 61 17.95 2.53 -7.83
C MET A 61 17.42 3.65 -6.93
N SER A 62 18.27 4.64 -6.65
CA SER A 62 17.87 5.87 -5.99
C SER A 62 17.10 6.78 -6.94
N VAL A 63 16.27 7.68 -6.39
CA VAL A 63 15.59 8.68 -7.22
C VAL A 63 16.56 9.67 -7.84
N GLN A 64 17.70 9.93 -7.19
CA GLN A 64 18.75 10.77 -7.75
C GLN A 64 19.27 10.17 -9.06
N GLU A 65 19.70 8.90 -9.05
CA GLU A 65 20.16 8.20 -10.26
C GLU A 65 19.07 8.15 -11.33
N LEU A 66 17.82 7.89 -10.92
CA LEU A 66 16.69 7.87 -11.86
C LEU A 66 16.48 9.23 -12.53
N THR A 67 16.56 10.33 -11.79
CA THR A 67 16.38 11.68 -12.34
C THR A 67 17.57 12.14 -13.14
N ASP A 68 18.79 11.72 -12.81
CA ASP A 68 20.01 12.00 -13.58
C ASP A 68 19.96 11.38 -15.00
N ASP A 69 19.33 10.21 -15.15
CA ASP A 69 19.12 9.59 -16.48
C ASP A 69 18.17 10.41 -17.39
N TRP A 70 17.39 11.35 -16.85
CA TRP A 70 16.32 12.05 -17.59
C TRP A 70 16.46 13.58 -17.65
N PHE A 71 17.13 14.17 -16.68
CA PHE A 71 17.13 15.63 -16.49
C PHE A 71 18.53 16.15 -16.14
N GLU A 72 18.85 17.34 -16.64
CA GLU A 72 20.05 18.09 -16.28
C GLU A 72 19.77 19.15 -15.20
N ALA A 73 18.53 19.67 -15.15
CA ALA A 73 18.16 20.78 -14.26
C ALA A 73 18.00 20.32 -12.81
N GLU A 74 18.90 20.72 -11.92
CA GLU A 74 18.88 20.38 -10.49
C GLU A 74 17.58 20.76 -9.77
N PRO A 75 16.95 21.94 -10.00
CA PRO A 75 15.69 22.26 -9.35
C PRO A 75 14.54 21.30 -9.71
N LEU A 76 14.52 20.79 -10.96
CA LEU A 76 13.54 19.83 -11.40
C LEU A 76 13.78 18.45 -10.76
N LYS A 77 15.04 18.02 -10.70
CA LYS A 77 15.43 16.77 -10.01
C LYS A 77 15.06 16.84 -8.53
N ALA A 78 15.32 17.96 -7.87
CA ALA A 78 14.95 18.14 -6.47
C ALA A 78 13.43 18.07 -6.24
N ALA A 79 12.63 18.68 -7.12
CA ALA A 79 11.17 18.63 -7.02
C ALA A 79 10.62 17.20 -7.20
N ILE A 80 11.18 16.44 -8.15
CA ILE A 80 10.82 15.03 -8.35
C ILE A 80 11.32 14.19 -7.18
N GLY A 81 12.53 14.45 -6.67
CA GLY A 81 13.09 13.79 -5.50
C GLY A 81 12.23 13.99 -4.25
N ALA A 82 11.71 15.18 -4.02
CA ALA A 82 10.79 15.46 -2.93
C ALA A 82 9.52 14.60 -2.99
N LEU A 83 8.97 14.38 -4.19
CA LEU A 83 7.84 13.47 -4.38
C LEU A 83 8.22 12.02 -4.04
N ALA A 84 9.42 11.59 -4.41
CA ALA A 84 9.89 10.22 -4.16
C ALA A 84 10.06 9.91 -2.69
N VAL A 85 10.56 10.87 -1.90
CA VAL A 85 10.82 10.67 -0.46
C VAL A 85 9.62 11.06 0.43
N HIS A 86 8.52 11.50 -0.18
CA HIS A 86 7.32 11.83 0.57
C HIS A 86 6.73 10.58 1.27
N GLY A 87 6.56 10.67 2.58
CA GLY A 87 5.98 9.60 3.40
C GLY A 87 6.94 8.46 3.76
N VAL A 88 8.24 8.58 3.44
CA VAL A 88 9.26 7.60 3.83
C VAL A 88 10.41 8.27 4.58
N THR A 89 11.15 7.50 5.37
CA THR A 89 12.32 7.97 6.14
C THR A 89 13.64 7.80 5.38
N LEU A 90 13.57 7.82 4.04
CA LEU A 90 14.71 7.66 3.14
C LEU A 90 15.08 8.99 2.49
N GLY A 91 16.36 9.18 2.18
CA GLY A 91 16.85 10.33 1.40
C GLY A 91 16.86 10.03 -0.11
N ALA A 92 17.01 11.07 -0.94
CA ALA A 92 16.99 10.95 -2.40
C ALA A 92 18.10 10.04 -2.97
N TYR A 93 19.19 9.84 -2.24
CA TYR A 93 20.30 8.94 -2.59
C TYR A 93 20.12 7.51 -2.07
N SER A 94 19.06 7.23 -1.32
CA SER A 94 18.82 5.89 -0.80
C SER A 94 18.30 4.96 -1.89
N ALA A 95 18.83 3.73 -1.95
CA ALA A 95 18.35 2.68 -2.84
C ALA A 95 16.84 2.42 -2.59
N GLY A 96 16.11 2.14 -3.67
CA GLY A 96 14.67 1.89 -3.61
C GLY A 96 13.80 3.16 -3.65
N THR A 97 14.37 4.37 -3.62
CA THR A 97 13.57 5.59 -3.74
C THR A 97 13.07 5.84 -5.17
N GLY A 98 13.63 5.17 -6.17
CA GLY A 98 13.03 5.08 -7.50
C GLY A 98 11.69 4.33 -7.49
N TYR A 99 11.58 3.24 -6.69
CA TYR A 99 10.31 2.57 -6.47
C TYR A 99 9.29 3.47 -5.75
N THR A 100 9.70 4.18 -4.69
CA THR A 100 8.79 5.09 -3.97
C THR A 100 8.33 6.24 -4.86
N LEU A 101 9.14 6.70 -5.82
CA LEU A 101 8.69 7.65 -6.82
C LEU A 101 7.54 7.08 -7.68
N ILE A 102 7.67 5.86 -8.19
CA ILE A 102 6.64 5.20 -8.99
C ILE A 102 5.36 4.99 -8.16
N HIS A 103 5.51 4.57 -6.91
CA HIS A 103 4.40 4.41 -5.97
C HIS A 103 3.65 5.72 -5.70
N ASN A 104 4.39 6.78 -5.40
CA ASN A 104 3.82 8.10 -5.15
C ASN A 104 3.22 8.71 -6.44
N TRP A 105 3.81 8.41 -7.61
CA TRP A 105 3.24 8.78 -8.90
C TRP A 105 1.90 8.10 -9.17
N LEU A 106 1.77 6.82 -8.87
CA LEU A 106 0.50 6.09 -8.94
C LEU A 106 -0.56 6.75 -8.06
N ASN A 107 -0.18 7.16 -6.85
CA ASN A 107 -1.06 7.74 -5.84
C ASN A 107 -1.16 9.28 -5.90
N ARG A 108 -0.61 9.93 -6.95
CA ARG A 108 -0.56 11.40 -7.03
C ARG A 108 -1.92 12.11 -6.90
N GLY A 109 -2.99 11.43 -7.26
CA GLY A 109 -4.36 11.92 -7.03
C GLY A 109 -4.77 11.90 -5.56
N GLY A 110 -4.21 10.99 -4.77
CA GLY A 110 -4.42 10.90 -3.31
C GLY A 110 -3.54 11.87 -2.53
N LEU A 111 -2.41 12.31 -3.11
CA LEU A 111 -1.56 13.36 -2.54
C LEU A 111 -2.20 14.75 -2.59
N ALA A 112 -3.19 14.94 -3.45
CA ALA A 112 -4.01 16.14 -3.41
C ALA A 112 -4.78 16.16 -2.09
N HIS A 113 -4.31 16.95 -1.14
CA HIS A 113 -5.03 17.20 0.12
C HIS A 113 -6.42 17.74 -0.20
N ARG A 114 -7.42 16.86 -0.20
CA ARG A 114 -8.80 17.29 -0.24
C ARG A 114 -9.11 17.91 1.12
N LYS A 115 -9.23 19.22 1.16
CA LYS A 115 -9.88 19.89 2.26
C LYS A 115 -11.33 19.39 2.26
N ILE A 116 -11.67 18.58 3.26
CA ILE A 116 -13.05 18.21 3.49
C ILE A 116 -13.75 19.50 3.94
N ALA A 117 -14.78 19.91 3.19
CA ALA A 117 -15.55 21.08 3.53
C ALA A 117 -16.06 20.95 4.98
N ASN A 118 -16.06 22.07 5.72
CA ASN A 118 -16.55 22.18 7.09
C ASN A 118 -15.69 21.52 8.19
N GLY A 119 -14.41 21.21 7.95
CA GLY A 119 -13.53 20.69 8.99
C GLY A 119 -13.85 19.28 9.50
N ALA A 120 -14.85 18.60 8.92
CA ALA A 120 -15.14 17.21 9.23
C ALA A 120 -13.94 16.34 8.81
N SER A 121 -13.49 15.46 9.70
CA SER A 121 -12.42 14.52 9.38
C SER A 121 -12.98 13.30 8.62
N ILE A 122 -12.11 12.58 7.91
CA ILE A 122 -12.46 11.27 7.32
C ILE A 122 -12.97 10.34 8.41
N THR A 123 -12.41 10.43 9.62
CA THR A 123 -12.81 9.66 10.78
C THR A 123 -14.27 9.93 11.14
N ASP A 124 -14.68 11.21 11.19
CA ASP A 124 -16.07 11.55 11.51
C ASP A 124 -17.06 11.00 10.48
N ALA A 125 -16.68 11.07 9.20
CA ALA A 125 -17.50 10.50 8.12
C ALA A 125 -17.62 8.97 8.23
N LEU A 126 -16.52 8.28 8.58
CA LEU A 126 -16.52 6.83 8.78
C LEU A 126 -17.34 6.42 10.01
N VAL A 127 -17.24 7.18 11.11
CA VAL A 127 -18.05 6.96 12.32
C VAL A 127 -19.54 7.13 12.01
N ALA A 128 -19.90 8.21 11.30
CA ALA A 128 -21.28 8.42 10.89
C ALA A 128 -21.82 7.29 10.00
N ALA A 129 -21.01 6.82 9.04
CA ALA A 129 -21.37 5.69 8.18
C ALA A 129 -21.52 4.38 8.96
N LEU A 130 -20.64 4.12 9.93
CA LEU A 130 -20.72 2.97 10.82
C LEU A 130 -22.04 2.98 11.61
N GLN A 131 -22.36 4.11 12.25
CA GLN A 131 -23.57 4.28 13.03
C GLN A 131 -24.84 4.14 12.17
N ALA A 132 -24.83 4.74 10.97
CA ALA A 132 -25.95 4.62 10.02
C ALA A 132 -26.19 3.16 9.59
N SER A 133 -25.14 2.33 9.60
CA SER A 133 -25.21 0.89 9.32
C SER A 133 -25.55 0.03 10.54
N GLY A 134 -25.86 0.64 11.69
CA GLY A 134 -26.15 -0.07 12.95
C GLY A 134 -24.91 -0.57 13.69
N GLY A 135 -23.72 -0.10 13.31
CA GLY A 135 -22.48 -0.43 14.01
C GLY A 135 -22.30 0.39 15.29
N GLU A 136 -21.58 -0.16 16.25
CA GLU A 136 -21.26 0.47 17.52
C GLU A 136 -19.78 0.85 17.57
N LEU A 137 -19.48 2.09 18.01
CA LEU A 137 -18.12 2.54 18.30
C LEU A 137 -17.94 2.63 19.81
N ARG A 138 -16.95 1.91 20.34
CA ARG A 138 -16.53 2.00 21.74
C ARG A 138 -15.12 2.57 21.82
N THR A 139 -14.98 3.70 22.47
CA THR A 139 -13.68 4.30 22.82
C THR A 139 -13.26 3.86 24.23
N SER A 140 -11.97 4.00 24.56
CA SER A 140 -11.42 3.57 25.87
C SER A 140 -11.69 2.10 26.20
N ALA A 141 -11.87 1.26 25.18
CA ALA A 141 -12.14 -0.17 25.28
C ALA A 141 -10.90 -0.96 24.81
N ALA A 142 -9.86 -0.93 25.63
CA ALA A 142 -8.62 -1.63 25.30
C ALA A 142 -8.85 -3.15 25.25
N VAL A 143 -8.54 -3.78 24.13
CA VAL A 143 -8.57 -5.24 23.96
C VAL A 143 -7.26 -5.81 24.51
N THR A 144 -7.36 -6.77 25.39
CA THR A 144 -6.22 -7.45 26.02
C THR A 144 -6.00 -8.87 25.49
N GLN A 145 -7.01 -9.47 24.89
CA GLN A 145 -6.91 -10.83 24.39
C GLN A 145 -7.91 -11.06 23.25
N ILE A 146 -7.49 -11.81 22.23
CA ILE A 146 -8.40 -12.41 21.24
C ILE A 146 -8.77 -13.79 21.78
N LEU A 147 -10.05 -14.04 21.97
CA LEU A 147 -10.57 -15.33 22.41
C LEU A 147 -10.56 -16.31 21.23
N VAL A 148 -10.04 -17.51 21.47
CA VAL A 148 -9.94 -18.57 20.46
C VAL A 148 -10.64 -19.83 20.96
N ASP A 149 -11.58 -20.35 20.18
CA ASP A 149 -12.21 -21.66 20.38
C ASP A 149 -11.97 -22.52 19.14
N ARG A 150 -11.51 -23.77 19.34
CA ARG A 150 -11.25 -24.74 18.28
C ARG A 150 -10.46 -24.18 17.07
N GLN A 151 -9.41 -23.41 17.36
CA GLN A 151 -8.54 -22.75 16.37
C GLN A 151 -9.22 -21.63 15.54
N GLN A 152 -10.32 -21.09 16.02
CA GLN A 152 -11.02 -19.97 15.41
C GLN A 152 -11.20 -18.84 16.42
N ALA A 153 -11.06 -17.60 15.96
CA ALA A 153 -11.36 -16.44 16.78
C ALA A 153 -12.87 -16.45 17.10
N SER A 154 -13.21 -16.36 18.38
CA SER A 154 -14.58 -16.39 18.88
C SER A 154 -15.02 -15.07 19.52
N GLY A 155 -14.10 -14.12 19.70
CA GLY A 155 -14.38 -12.83 20.32
C GLY A 155 -13.13 -12.14 20.83
N VAL A 156 -13.33 -11.15 21.68
CA VAL A 156 -12.25 -10.41 22.35
C VAL A 156 -12.58 -10.21 23.82
N ARG A 157 -11.52 -10.09 24.65
CA ARG A 157 -11.62 -9.68 26.06
C ARG A 157 -11.05 -8.27 26.20
N LEU A 158 -11.79 -7.42 26.87
CA LEU A 158 -11.38 -6.06 27.20
C LEU A 158 -10.58 -6.02 28.51
N ALA A 159 -9.84 -4.93 28.73
CA ALA A 159 -9.14 -4.68 29.99
C ALA A 159 -10.07 -4.58 31.20
N SER A 160 -11.36 -4.27 30.99
CA SER A 160 -12.40 -4.30 32.01
C SER A 160 -12.79 -5.71 32.47
N GLY A 161 -12.33 -6.75 31.76
CA GLY A 161 -12.76 -8.13 31.95
C GLY A 161 -14.02 -8.52 31.14
N GLU A 162 -14.67 -7.58 30.45
CA GLU A 162 -15.80 -7.85 29.57
C GLU A 162 -15.36 -8.68 28.37
N GLU A 163 -16.14 -9.68 28.01
CA GLU A 163 -15.96 -10.50 26.82
C GLU A 163 -17.01 -10.16 25.78
N ILE A 164 -16.55 -9.86 24.57
CA ILE A 164 -17.41 -9.58 23.41
C ILE A 164 -17.28 -10.74 22.44
N VAL A 165 -18.36 -11.49 22.25
CA VAL A 165 -18.43 -12.62 21.33
C VAL A 165 -18.60 -12.11 19.91
N ALA A 166 -17.84 -12.61 18.97
CA ALA A 166 -17.91 -12.27 17.56
C ALA A 166 -17.57 -13.46 16.67
N LYS A 167 -18.23 -13.56 15.52
CA LYS A 167 -17.94 -14.58 14.50
C LYS A 167 -16.63 -14.33 13.77
N GLN A 168 -16.19 -13.08 13.73
CA GLN A 168 -14.95 -12.65 13.08
C GLN A 168 -14.35 -11.51 13.91
N VAL A 169 -13.03 -11.51 14.03
CA VAL A 169 -12.26 -10.43 14.67
C VAL A 169 -11.28 -9.87 13.62
N VAL A 170 -11.32 -8.57 13.42
CA VAL A 170 -10.39 -7.85 12.54
C VAL A 170 -9.54 -6.94 13.42
N SER A 171 -8.24 -7.16 13.43
CA SER A 171 -7.29 -6.32 14.16
C SER A 171 -6.60 -5.35 13.21
N ALA A 172 -6.61 -4.07 13.57
CA ALA A 172 -5.81 -3.02 12.95
C ALA A 172 -4.62 -2.59 13.84
N ALA A 173 -4.39 -3.32 14.95
CA ALA A 173 -3.23 -3.14 15.80
C ALA A 173 -1.97 -3.71 15.13
N ASP A 174 -0.79 -3.40 15.70
CA ASP A 174 0.47 -3.96 15.23
C ASP A 174 0.41 -5.50 15.19
N PRO A 175 0.84 -6.14 14.08
CA PRO A 175 0.78 -7.59 13.92
C PRO A 175 1.53 -8.35 15.03
N ARG A 176 2.66 -7.83 15.51
CA ARG A 176 3.39 -8.43 16.60
C ARG A 176 2.57 -8.42 17.88
N HIS A 177 1.94 -7.28 18.19
CA HIS A 177 1.07 -7.17 19.37
C HIS A 177 -0.17 -8.07 19.26
N THR A 178 -0.75 -8.18 18.06
CA THR A 178 -1.93 -9.02 17.81
C THR A 178 -1.65 -10.51 17.93
N LEU A 179 -0.44 -10.96 17.50
CA LEU A 179 -0.14 -12.39 17.36
C LEU A 179 0.78 -12.93 18.46
N LEU A 180 1.55 -12.07 19.11
CA LEU A 180 2.60 -12.46 20.08
C LEU A 180 2.47 -11.74 21.43
N GLY A 181 1.54 -10.79 21.56
CA GLY A 181 1.30 -9.99 22.77
C GLY A 181 0.38 -10.61 23.79
#